data_42118822e5f5a5ae4faff78bb17b0957
#
_entry.id   42118822e5f5a5ae4faff78bb17b0957
#
_cell.length_a   1.000
_cell.length_b   1.000
_cell.length_c   1.000
_cell.angle_alpha   90.00
_cell.angle_beta   90.00
_cell.angle_gamma   90.00
#
_symmetry.space_group_name_H-M   'P 1'
#
loop_
_entity.id
_entity.type
_entity.pdbx_description
1 polymer ?
#
loop_
_entity_poly.entity_id
_entity_poly.type
_entity_poly.pdbx_seq_one_letter_code
_entity_poly.pdbx_strand_id
1 'polypeptide(L)' 'VFYGASSPESDPYVTVGKTVKKGDIICIIEAMKVMNEIKAPCDGTVTSILVENEALVEYDQALMVIEENV' A
#
# COMPACT_ATOMS: atom_id res chain seq x y z
N VAL A 1 -10.10 -5.88 -2.65
CA VAL A 1 -9.92 -4.64 -3.43
C VAL A 1 -8.86 -3.77 -2.78
N PHE A 2 -7.94 -3.31 -3.58
CA PHE A 2 -6.84 -2.45 -3.13
C PHE A 2 -7.27 -0.98 -3.12
N TYR A 3 -6.98 -0.30 -2.02
CA TYR A 3 -7.16 1.15 -1.93
C TYR A 3 -5.84 1.79 -1.52
N GLY A 4 -5.28 2.61 -2.39
CA GLY A 4 -4.05 3.35 -2.12
C GLY A 4 -4.27 4.66 -1.39
N ALA A 5 -5.52 5.05 -1.16
CA ALA A 5 -5.89 6.28 -0.47
C ALA A 5 -7.14 6.05 0.38
N SER A 6 -7.38 6.92 1.35
CA SER A 6 -8.54 6.78 2.24
C SER A 6 -9.87 7.07 1.53
N SER A 7 -9.84 7.83 0.45
CA SER A 7 -10.99 8.08 -0.41
C SER A 7 -10.49 8.45 -1.81
N PRO A 8 -11.38 8.43 -2.83
CA PRO A 8 -10.98 8.81 -4.19
C PRO A 8 -10.43 10.23 -4.32
N GLU A 9 -10.82 11.11 -3.39
CA GLU A 9 -10.42 12.51 -3.41
C GLU A 9 -9.22 12.81 -2.51
N SER A 10 -8.78 11.83 -1.73
CA SER A 10 -7.65 11.99 -0.82
C SER A 10 -6.35 11.69 -1.53
N ASP A 11 -5.25 12.27 -1.00
CA ASP A 11 -3.92 11.91 -1.46
C ASP A 11 -3.64 10.44 -1.16
N PRO A 12 -2.87 9.75 -2.03
CA PRO A 12 -2.46 8.38 -1.74
C PRO A 12 -1.66 8.30 -0.44
N TYR A 13 -1.77 7.16 0.25
CA TYR A 13 -0.93 6.92 1.43
C TYR A 13 0.55 6.97 1.09
N VAL A 14 0.91 6.40 -0.06
CA VAL A 14 2.29 6.42 -0.55
C VAL A 14 2.31 6.61 -2.06
N THR A 15 3.41 7.15 -2.55
CA THR A 15 3.71 7.26 -3.97
C THR A 15 5.10 6.71 -4.22
N VAL A 16 5.41 6.37 -5.48
CA VAL A 16 6.75 5.93 -5.83
C VAL A 16 7.77 7.01 -5.45
N GLY A 17 8.81 6.61 -4.74
CA GLY A 17 9.83 7.51 -4.23
C GLY A 17 9.62 7.96 -2.79
N LYS A 18 8.45 7.66 -2.20
CA LYS A 18 8.20 8.04 -0.80
C LYS A 18 8.96 7.15 0.16
N THR A 19 9.58 7.75 1.16
CA THR A 19 10.19 7.01 2.27
C THR A 19 9.13 6.69 3.31
N VAL A 20 9.09 5.45 3.75
CA VAL A 20 8.17 4.96 4.77
C VAL A 20 8.93 4.41 5.96
N LYS A 21 8.27 4.39 7.10
CA LYS A 21 8.81 3.77 8.33
C LYS A 21 7.98 2.56 8.68
N LYS A 22 8.59 1.59 9.33
CA LYS A 22 7.89 0.41 9.83
C LYS A 22 6.66 0.82 10.62
N GLY A 23 5.53 0.26 10.26
CA GLY A 23 4.25 0.57 10.89
C GLY A 23 3.43 1.66 10.20
N ASP A 24 3.98 2.38 9.22
CA ASP A 24 3.23 3.36 8.44
C ASP A 24 2.17 2.64 7.60
N ILE A 25 0.97 3.22 7.52
CA ILE A 25 -0.09 2.68 6.66
C ILE A 25 0.30 2.98 5.22
N ILE A 26 0.39 1.94 4.39
CA ILE A 26 0.76 2.08 2.98
C ILE A 26 -0.41 1.86 2.03
N CYS A 27 -1.44 1.13 2.46
CA CYS A 27 -2.64 0.91 1.67
C CYS A 27 -3.72 0.24 2.51
N ILE A 28 -4.90 0.07 1.93
CA ILE A 28 -6.03 -0.64 2.55
C ILE A 28 -6.48 -1.73 1.59
N ILE A 29 -6.74 -2.91 2.12
CA ILE A 29 -7.33 -4.02 1.37
C ILE A 29 -8.73 -4.28 1.91
N GLU A 30 -9.73 -4.16 1.05
CA GLU A 30 -11.10 -4.55 1.37
C GLU A 30 -11.33 -6.00 0.94
N ALA A 31 -11.76 -6.83 1.86
CA ALA A 31 -12.13 -8.20 1.58
C ALA A 31 -13.25 -8.61 2.52
N MET A 32 -14.30 -9.24 1.97
CA MET A 32 -15.42 -9.75 2.75
C MET A 32 -16.05 -8.69 3.67
N LYS A 33 -16.19 -7.46 3.16
CA LYS A 33 -16.75 -6.30 3.89
C LYS A 33 -15.90 -5.84 5.07
N VAL A 34 -14.65 -6.27 5.11
CA VAL A 34 -13.68 -5.86 6.13
C VAL A 34 -12.59 -5.04 5.47
N MET A 35 -12.26 -3.91 6.06
CA MET A 35 -11.18 -3.03 5.60
C MET A 35 -9.94 -3.33 6.43
N ASN A 36 -8.88 -3.83 5.77
CA ASN A 36 -7.63 -4.17 6.42
C ASN A 36 -6.55 -3.14 6.06
N GLU A 37 -6.00 -2.49 7.06
CA GLU A 37 -4.89 -1.57 6.86
C GLU A 37 -3.60 -2.37 6.73
N ILE A 38 -2.86 -2.11 5.66
CA ILE A 38 -1.57 -2.74 5.44
C ILE A 38 -0.48 -1.76 5.85
N LYS A 39 0.40 -2.21 6.70
CA LYS A 39 1.48 -1.39 7.25
C LYS A 39 2.82 -1.80 6.67
N ALA A 40 3.72 -0.83 6.57
CA ALA A 40 5.06 -1.08 6.08
C ALA A 40 5.78 -2.05 7.02
N PRO A 41 6.38 -3.13 6.48
CA PRO A 41 7.07 -4.13 7.31
C PRO A 41 8.47 -3.68 7.74
N CYS A 42 8.99 -2.62 7.14
CA CYS A 42 10.33 -2.12 7.40
C CYS A 42 10.43 -0.65 7.01
N ASP A 43 11.50 -0.01 7.47
CA ASP A 43 11.85 1.32 6.99
C ASP A 43 12.43 1.20 5.59
N GLY A 44 11.94 1.99 4.66
CA GLY A 44 12.42 1.90 3.29
C GLY A 44 11.81 2.94 2.38
N THR A 45 12.06 2.78 1.08
CA THR A 45 11.56 3.66 0.03
C THR A 45 10.68 2.85 -0.93
N VAL A 46 9.50 3.35 -1.24
CA VAL A 46 8.61 2.73 -2.21
C VAL A 46 9.21 2.90 -3.61
N THR A 47 9.58 1.81 -4.25
CA THR A 47 10.20 1.85 -5.58
C THR A 47 9.23 1.54 -6.70
N SER A 48 8.18 0.77 -6.43
CA SER A 48 7.16 0.43 -7.41
C SER A 48 5.83 0.17 -6.73
N ILE A 49 4.74 0.56 -7.37
CA ILE A 49 3.39 0.19 -6.98
C ILE A 49 2.83 -0.66 -8.11
N LEU A 50 2.49 -1.90 -7.81
CA LEU A 50 2.20 -2.94 -8.80
C LEU A 50 0.71 -3.05 -9.14
N VAL A 51 -0.16 -2.37 -8.40
CA VAL A 51 -1.60 -2.38 -8.60
C VAL A 51 -2.15 -0.97 -8.62
N GLU A 52 -3.29 -0.78 -9.28
CA GLU A 52 -3.97 0.49 -9.31
C GLU A 52 -5.00 0.58 -8.18
N ASN A 53 -5.36 1.80 -7.80
CA ASN A 53 -6.41 2.04 -6.82
C ASN A 53 -7.72 1.38 -7.30
N GLU A 54 -8.43 0.75 -6.37
CA GLU A 54 -9.66 0.00 -6.63
C GLU A 54 -9.47 -1.30 -7.45
N ALA A 55 -8.23 -1.71 -7.70
CA ALA A 55 -7.97 -2.96 -8.40
C ALA A 55 -8.34 -4.17 -7.54
N LEU A 56 -8.83 -5.23 -8.19
CA LEU A 56 -9.03 -6.51 -7.52
C LEU A 56 -7.66 -7.14 -7.29
N VAL A 57 -7.45 -7.61 -6.06
CA VAL A 57 -6.21 -8.29 -5.69
C VAL A 57 -6.53 -9.67 -5.14
N GLU A 58 -5.63 -10.61 -5.42
CA GLU A 58 -5.77 -11.97 -4.96
C GLU A 58 -4.88 -12.20 -3.74
N TYR A 59 -5.17 -13.27 -3.01
CA TYR A 59 -4.35 -13.68 -1.88
C TYR A 59 -2.88 -13.81 -2.31
N ASP A 60 -2.00 -13.24 -1.50
CA ASP A 60 -0.55 -13.30 -1.70
C ASP A 60 -0.03 -12.54 -2.94
N GLN A 61 -0.87 -11.73 -3.56
CA GLN A 61 -0.45 -10.90 -4.69
C GLN A 61 0.45 -9.75 -4.20
N ALA A 62 1.54 -9.51 -4.91
CA ALA A 62 2.41 -8.36 -4.61
C ALA A 62 1.69 -7.05 -4.93
N LEU A 63 1.70 -6.11 -3.99
CA LEU A 63 1.02 -4.82 -4.11
C LEU A 63 1.99 -3.70 -4.48
N MET A 64 3.16 -3.70 -3.88
CA MET A 64 4.20 -2.72 -4.13
C MET A 64 5.55 -3.26 -3.69
N VAL A 65 6.59 -2.58 -4.11
CA VAL A 65 7.97 -2.92 -3.73
C VAL A 65 8.52 -1.81 -2.86
N ILE A 66 9.03 -2.20 -1.69
CA ILE A 66 9.70 -1.29 -0.78
C ILE A 66 11.15 -1.76 -0.68
N GLU A 67 12.07 -0.88 -1.04
CA GLU A 67 13.49 -1.14 -0.87
C GLU A 67 13.89 -0.76 0.55
N GLU A 68 14.36 -1.75 1.30
CA GLU A 68 14.72 -1.57 2.70
C GLU A 68 15.95 -0.66 2.82
N ASN A 69 15.86 0.30 3.74
CA ASN A 69 16.99 1.14 4.07
C ASN A 69 17.93 0.37 4.99
N VAL A 70 19.16 0.26 4.57
CA VAL A 70 20.23 -0.44 5.32
C VAL A 70 21.25 0.55 5.84
#